data_b01d3f4de9a4492b15f4d376d98b20a9
#
_entry.id   b01d3f4de9a4492b15f4d376d98b20a9
#
_cell.length_a   1.000
_cell.length_b   1.000
_cell.length_c   1.000
_cell.angle_alpha   90.00
_cell.angle_beta   90.00
_cell.angle_gamma   90.00
#
_symmetry.space_group_name_H-M   'P 1'
#
loop_
_entity.id
_entity.type
_entity.pdbx_description
1 polymer ?
#
loop_
_entity_poly.entity_id
_entity_poly.type
_entity_poly.pdbx_seq_one_letter_code
_entity_poly.pdbx_strand_id
1 'polypeptide(L)'
;DRLGVSKNASQDEIKKAYRKLSKKYHPDINKEPGAEEKYKEVQEAYETLSDEQKRAAYDQYGAAGANGGFGGGAGGFGGFDGSSFGGFEDIFSSFFGGGGASRNPNAPRQGDDLQYRVNLKFEEAIFGTDKEIKYNREATCHTCHGSGAKPGTSPITCSRCHGSGVINVDTQTPLGMMRRQVTCDVCHGRGQEIKDPCQTCHGTGHEKQAHSVHVKIPAGVETGQQVRLSGQGEAGFNGGPYGDLYVVVQVESSDKFERDGSTIYYKLNLNFVQAALGDSVEIPTVHGDVELTIPEGTQTGKRFRLRGKGAPSLRGGSMGDQYVTVNVVTPTGLNDKQKAALKDFAAAGNITVTPKKKGFFDKMKDAFEGE
;
A
#
# COMPACT_ATOMS: atom_id res chain seq x y z
N ASP A 1 21.76 -40.50 1.24
CA ASP A 1 22.31 -40.91 2.55
C ASP A 1 21.87 -40.01 3.71
N ARG A 2 21.69 -38.71 3.53
CA ARG A 2 21.29 -37.77 4.61
C ARG A 2 19.92 -38.05 5.22
N LEU A 3 18.94 -38.50 4.41
CA LEU A 3 17.61 -38.90 4.90
C LEU A 3 17.56 -40.38 5.38
N GLY A 4 18.60 -41.17 5.14
CA GLY A 4 18.68 -42.61 5.53
C GLY A 4 17.68 -43.50 4.80
N VAL A 5 17.26 -43.11 3.58
CA VAL A 5 16.36 -43.87 2.71
C VAL A 5 17.12 -44.55 1.58
N SER A 6 16.55 -45.65 1.04
CA SER A 6 17.15 -46.36 -0.11
C SER A 6 17.03 -45.53 -1.40
N LYS A 7 17.85 -45.82 -2.42
CA LYS A 7 17.78 -45.16 -3.73
C LYS A 7 16.38 -45.29 -4.40
N ASN A 8 15.71 -46.42 -4.14
CA ASN A 8 14.40 -46.73 -4.71
C ASN A 8 13.23 -46.38 -3.76
N ALA A 9 13.47 -45.57 -2.73
CA ALA A 9 12.44 -45.20 -1.78
C ALA A 9 11.28 -44.45 -2.47
N SER A 10 10.07 -44.77 -2.05
CA SER A 10 8.86 -44.09 -2.50
C SER A 10 8.77 -42.70 -1.93
N GLN A 11 7.96 -41.82 -2.53
CA GLN A 11 7.71 -40.47 -2.04
C GLN A 11 7.17 -40.44 -0.60
N ASP A 12 6.35 -41.44 -0.25
CA ASP A 12 5.81 -41.55 1.12
C ASP A 12 6.90 -41.91 2.14
N GLU A 13 7.85 -42.78 1.75
CA GLU A 13 9.00 -43.13 2.61
C GLU A 13 9.94 -41.95 2.82
N ILE A 14 10.22 -41.16 1.76
CA ILE A 14 11.01 -39.94 1.83
C ILE A 14 10.34 -38.93 2.77
N LYS A 15 9.04 -38.72 2.62
CA LYS A 15 8.25 -37.79 3.47
C LYS A 15 8.20 -38.24 4.94
N LYS A 16 8.10 -39.57 5.18
CA LYS A 16 8.10 -40.14 6.52
C LYS A 16 9.48 -40.00 7.20
N ALA A 17 10.55 -40.22 6.46
CA ALA A 17 11.93 -40.05 6.94
C ALA A 17 12.21 -38.57 7.28
N TYR A 18 11.82 -37.66 6.39
CA TYR A 18 11.92 -36.22 6.63
C TYR A 18 11.21 -35.78 7.90
N ARG A 19 9.94 -36.16 8.07
CA ARG A 19 9.18 -35.81 9.30
C ARG A 19 9.84 -36.32 10.58
N LYS A 20 10.42 -37.50 10.55
CA LYS A 20 11.10 -38.09 11.70
C LYS A 20 12.39 -37.33 12.04
N LEU A 21 13.21 -37.02 11.04
CA LEU A 21 14.49 -36.32 11.22
C LEU A 21 14.30 -34.86 11.52
N SER A 22 13.35 -34.18 10.86
CA SER A 22 12.98 -32.83 11.11
C SER A 22 12.53 -32.58 12.55
N LYS A 23 11.70 -33.48 13.10
CA LYS A 23 11.29 -33.44 14.51
C LYS A 23 12.46 -33.68 15.46
N LYS A 24 13.43 -34.55 15.09
CA LYS A 24 14.59 -34.87 15.91
C LYS A 24 15.61 -33.74 16.00
N TYR A 25 15.78 -32.99 14.90
CA TYR A 25 16.80 -31.91 14.80
C TYR A 25 16.20 -30.52 14.79
N HIS A 26 14.90 -30.38 15.11
CA HIS A 26 14.25 -29.08 15.15
C HIS A 26 14.92 -28.13 16.14
N PRO A 27 15.26 -26.87 15.77
CA PRO A 27 16.01 -25.95 16.62
C PRO A 27 15.30 -25.60 17.93
N ASP A 28 13.95 -25.68 17.96
CA ASP A 28 13.17 -25.43 19.18
C ASP A 28 13.19 -26.63 20.16
N ILE A 29 13.46 -27.84 19.66
CA ILE A 29 13.40 -29.06 20.45
C ILE A 29 14.81 -29.56 20.80
N ASN A 30 15.75 -29.43 19.88
CA ASN A 30 17.12 -29.92 20.05
C ASN A 30 18.11 -28.76 20.01
N LYS A 31 18.74 -28.46 21.16
CA LYS A 31 19.73 -27.40 21.33
C LYS A 31 21.17 -27.92 21.32
N GLU A 32 21.41 -29.17 20.90
CA GLU A 32 22.78 -29.70 20.80
C GLU A 32 23.59 -28.98 19.74
N PRO A 33 24.91 -28.79 19.95
CA PRO A 33 25.80 -28.22 18.93
C PRO A 33 25.75 -29.07 17.64
N GLY A 34 25.47 -28.43 16.49
CA GLY A 34 25.36 -29.09 15.19
C GLY A 34 23.95 -29.63 14.85
N ALA A 35 22.94 -29.45 15.72
CA ALA A 35 21.57 -29.86 15.40
C ALA A 35 20.96 -29.02 14.28
N GLU A 36 21.25 -27.73 14.25
CA GLU A 36 20.81 -26.80 13.22
C GLU A 36 21.42 -27.13 11.83
N GLU A 37 22.70 -27.49 11.78
CA GLU A 37 23.35 -27.91 10.54
C GLU A 37 22.72 -29.18 9.98
N LYS A 38 22.49 -30.19 10.86
CA LYS A 38 21.81 -31.43 10.47
C LYS A 38 20.36 -31.18 10.03
N TYR A 39 19.68 -30.23 10.64
CA TYR A 39 18.34 -29.85 10.22
C TYR A 39 18.35 -29.26 8.80
N LYS A 40 19.27 -28.36 8.50
CA LYS A 40 19.46 -27.79 7.15
C LYS A 40 19.80 -28.85 6.11
N GLU A 41 20.69 -29.78 6.45
CA GLU A 41 21.02 -30.91 5.57
C GLU A 41 19.83 -31.82 5.28
N VAL A 42 18.99 -32.10 6.28
CA VAL A 42 17.78 -32.93 6.14
C VAL A 42 16.75 -32.20 5.27
N GLN A 43 16.62 -30.89 5.43
CA GLN A 43 15.72 -30.07 4.63
C GLN A 43 16.14 -29.99 3.16
N GLU A 44 17.43 -29.77 2.89
CA GLU A 44 18.02 -29.77 1.53
C GLU A 44 17.84 -31.12 0.82
N ALA A 45 18.08 -32.21 1.55
CA ALA A 45 17.89 -33.58 1.03
C ALA A 45 16.42 -33.88 0.71
N TYR A 46 15.49 -33.42 1.54
CA TYR A 46 14.06 -33.57 1.28
C TYR A 46 13.61 -32.77 0.08
N GLU A 47 14.05 -31.50 -0.05
CA GLU A 47 13.73 -30.64 -1.17
C GLU A 47 14.18 -31.21 -2.52
N THR A 48 15.35 -31.84 -2.53
CA THR A 48 15.89 -32.52 -3.73
C THR A 48 15.11 -33.78 -4.08
N LEU A 49 14.68 -34.58 -3.10
CA LEU A 49 14.06 -35.89 -3.32
C LEU A 49 12.54 -35.88 -3.37
N SER A 50 11.89 -34.81 -2.91
CA SER A 50 10.42 -34.67 -2.91
C SER A 50 9.85 -34.33 -4.28
N ASP A 51 10.65 -33.72 -5.14
CA ASP A 51 10.28 -33.38 -6.52
C ASP A 51 10.80 -34.44 -7.49
N GLU A 52 9.93 -35.01 -8.36
CA GLU A 52 10.31 -36.04 -9.29
C GLU A 52 11.39 -35.60 -10.29
N GLN A 53 11.37 -34.36 -10.73
CA GLN A 53 12.33 -33.83 -11.70
C GLN A 53 13.70 -33.60 -11.05
N LYS A 54 13.72 -33.04 -9.83
CA LYS A 54 14.96 -32.87 -9.05
C LYS A 54 15.57 -34.19 -8.67
N ARG A 55 14.73 -35.14 -8.30
CA ARG A 55 15.15 -36.52 -7.98
C ARG A 55 15.76 -37.20 -9.19
N ALA A 56 15.11 -37.15 -10.36
CA ALA A 56 15.64 -37.74 -11.60
C ALA A 56 16.99 -37.12 -11.99
N ALA A 57 17.14 -35.80 -11.85
CA ALA A 57 18.41 -35.12 -12.07
C ALA A 57 19.49 -35.54 -11.05
N TYR A 58 19.12 -35.70 -9.77
CA TYR A 58 20.04 -36.18 -8.73
C TYR A 58 20.44 -37.63 -8.96
N ASP A 59 19.51 -38.51 -9.37
CA ASP A 59 19.79 -39.94 -9.66
C ASP A 59 20.69 -40.10 -10.89
N GLN A 60 20.60 -39.18 -11.86
CA GLN A 60 21.40 -39.23 -13.11
C GLN A 60 22.78 -38.57 -12.98
N TYR A 61 22.90 -37.44 -12.26
CA TYR A 61 24.11 -36.63 -12.20
C TYR A 61 24.74 -36.56 -10.79
N GLY A 62 24.14 -37.19 -9.77
CA GLY A 62 24.62 -37.18 -8.40
C GLY A 62 24.51 -35.81 -7.71
N ALA A 63 25.26 -35.62 -6.61
CA ALA A 63 25.26 -34.36 -5.86
C ALA A 63 25.79 -33.15 -6.68
N ALA A 64 26.59 -33.40 -7.72
CA ALA A 64 27.08 -32.35 -8.62
C ALA A 64 25.96 -31.79 -9.54
N GLY A 65 24.96 -32.61 -9.89
CA GLY A 65 23.81 -32.19 -10.67
C GLY A 65 22.75 -31.44 -9.85
N ALA A 66 22.63 -31.78 -8.57
CA ALA A 66 21.70 -31.10 -7.65
C ALA A 66 22.20 -29.71 -7.21
N ASN A 67 23.52 -29.47 -7.28
CA ASN A 67 24.16 -28.22 -6.80
C ASN A 67 24.65 -27.34 -7.96
N GLY A 68 24.11 -27.50 -9.21
CA GLY A 68 24.39 -26.58 -10.30
C GLY A 68 25.82 -26.63 -10.87
N GLY A 69 26.47 -27.81 -10.85
CA GLY A 69 27.83 -28.00 -11.39
C GLY A 69 27.85 -28.21 -12.90
N PHE A 70 27.52 -27.23 -13.70
CA PHE A 70 27.93 -27.16 -15.11
C PHE A 70 28.40 -25.74 -15.45
N GLY A 71 29.70 -25.55 -15.46
CA GLY A 71 30.32 -24.31 -15.92
C GLY A 71 31.43 -23.81 -15.01
N GLY A 72 32.65 -24.33 -15.24
CA GLY A 72 33.85 -23.88 -14.53
C GLY A 72 34.12 -22.40 -14.72
N GLY A 73 34.47 -21.72 -13.65
CA GLY A 73 34.87 -20.32 -13.65
C GLY A 73 34.93 -19.79 -12.23
N ALA A 74 36.16 -19.76 -11.69
CA ALA A 74 36.52 -19.27 -10.37
C ALA A 74 35.94 -17.90 -10.03
N GLY A 75 35.50 -17.71 -8.79
CA GLY A 75 35.30 -16.37 -8.23
C GLY A 75 34.22 -16.27 -7.17
N GLY A 76 34.55 -16.57 -5.92
CA GLY A 76 34.10 -15.92 -4.71
C GLY A 76 32.67 -15.42 -4.59
N PHE A 77 31.79 -16.23 -4.02
CA PHE A 77 30.55 -15.70 -3.40
C PHE A 77 30.53 -16.08 -1.92
N GLY A 78 31.36 -15.33 -1.16
CA GLY A 78 31.30 -15.29 0.30
C GLY A 78 30.32 -14.21 0.71
N GLY A 79 29.32 -14.55 1.49
CA GLY A 79 28.48 -13.61 2.21
C GLY A 79 27.02 -13.56 1.75
N PHE A 80 26.26 -14.57 2.10
CA PHE A 80 24.79 -14.48 2.05
C PHE A 80 24.25 -14.63 3.48
N ASP A 81 23.92 -13.49 4.06
CA ASP A 81 23.26 -13.38 5.35
C ASP A 81 21.84 -13.93 5.28
N GLY A 82 21.49 -14.78 6.25
CA GLY A 82 20.37 -15.71 6.24
C GLY A 82 18.99 -15.11 6.56
N SER A 83 18.55 -14.03 5.93
CA SER A 83 17.24 -13.44 6.27
C SER A 83 16.24 -13.22 5.11
N SER A 84 16.36 -13.98 4.01
CA SER A 84 15.33 -13.86 2.96
C SER A 84 14.93 -15.24 2.39
N PHE A 85 13.98 -15.88 3.05
CA PHE A 85 13.46 -17.22 2.73
C PHE A 85 12.50 -17.26 1.51
N GLY A 86 12.28 -16.13 0.82
CA GLY A 86 11.34 -16.02 -0.31
C GLY A 86 11.94 -15.99 -1.72
N GLY A 87 13.28 -15.89 -1.86
CA GLY A 87 13.92 -15.61 -3.14
C GLY A 87 14.49 -16.80 -3.92
N PHE A 88 14.46 -18.00 -3.37
CA PHE A 88 15.10 -19.16 -3.99
C PHE A 88 14.29 -19.75 -5.13
N GLU A 89 12.98 -19.69 -5.06
CA GLU A 89 12.06 -20.18 -6.10
C GLU A 89 12.15 -19.33 -7.37
N ASP A 90 12.28 -18.01 -7.21
CA ASP A 90 12.46 -17.07 -8.33
C ASP A 90 13.85 -17.19 -8.99
N ILE A 91 14.90 -17.46 -8.20
CA ILE A 91 16.26 -17.64 -8.75
C ILE A 91 16.37 -19.02 -9.43
N PHE A 92 15.72 -20.03 -8.90
CA PHE A 92 15.72 -21.37 -9.48
C PHE A 92 14.87 -21.44 -10.76
N SER A 93 13.69 -20.83 -10.79
CA SER A 93 12.87 -20.73 -12.01
C SER A 93 13.55 -19.89 -13.10
N SER A 94 14.36 -18.89 -12.72
CA SER A 94 15.17 -18.09 -13.65
C SER A 94 16.38 -18.86 -14.20
N PHE A 95 16.92 -19.83 -13.44
CA PHE A 95 18.14 -20.54 -13.82
C PHE A 95 17.86 -21.93 -14.44
N PHE A 96 16.81 -22.64 -13.99
CA PHE A 96 16.46 -23.98 -14.47
C PHE A 96 15.21 -24.01 -15.37
N GLY A 97 14.36 -23.03 -15.29
CA GLY A 97 13.33 -22.76 -16.32
C GLY A 97 13.95 -22.26 -17.63
N GLY A 98 15.21 -22.57 -17.85
CA GLY A 98 16.08 -22.14 -18.91
C GLY A 98 15.68 -22.58 -20.31
N GLY A 99 14.69 -21.99 -20.77
CA GLY A 99 14.62 -21.45 -22.08
C GLY A 99 14.50 -19.97 -21.87
N GLY A 100 15.50 -19.20 -22.19
CA GLY A 100 15.30 -17.80 -22.45
C GLY A 100 14.11 -17.74 -23.38
N ALA A 101 12.92 -17.60 -22.80
CA ALA A 101 11.73 -17.27 -23.55
C ALA A 101 12.16 -15.99 -24.24
N SER A 102 12.62 -16.11 -25.48
CA SER A 102 12.81 -14.99 -26.37
C SER A 102 11.51 -14.21 -26.26
N ARG A 103 11.53 -13.17 -25.41
CA ARG A 103 10.35 -12.31 -25.22
C ARG A 103 10.05 -11.83 -26.61
N ASN A 104 9.03 -12.42 -27.22
CA ASN A 104 8.60 -11.98 -28.54
C ASN A 104 8.24 -10.50 -28.38
N PRO A 105 9.03 -9.56 -28.93
CA PRO A 105 8.79 -8.14 -28.76
C PRO A 105 7.43 -7.73 -29.34
N ASN A 106 6.83 -8.56 -30.14
CA ASN A 106 5.51 -8.37 -30.72
C ASN A 106 4.39 -9.05 -29.92
N ALA A 107 4.69 -9.67 -28.78
CA ALA A 107 3.65 -10.22 -27.92
C ALA A 107 2.76 -9.08 -27.39
N PRO A 108 1.44 -9.30 -27.28
CA PRO A 108 0.55 -8.37 -26.62
C PRO A 108 1.05 -8.04 -25.21
N ARG A 109 1.15 -6.76 -24.90
CA ARG A 109 1.60 -6.28 -23.59
C ARG A 109 0.54 -5.38 -23.01
N GLN A 110 0.23 -5.59 -21.73
CA GLN A 110 -0.66 -4.70 -20.98
C GLN A 110 -0.07 -3.30 -20.92
N GLY A 111 -0.94 -2.29 -20.99
CA GLY A 111 -0.58 -0.89 -20.79
C GLY A 111 -0.19 -0.61 -19.34
N ASP A 112 0.44 0.54 -19.15
CA ASP A 112 0.88 0.95 -17.84
C ASP A 112 -0.32 1.31 -16.94
N ASP A 113 -0.17 1.05 -15.65
CA ASP A 113 -1.17 1.43 -14.66
C ASP A 113 -1.06 2.93 -14.35
N LEU A 114 -2.20 3.56 -14.14
CA LEU A 114 -2.29 4.96 -13.76
C LEU A 114 -2.65 5.11 -12.30
N GLN A 115 -2.16 6.17 -11.67
CA GLN A 115 -2.54 6.56 -10.33
C GLN A 115 -3.17 7.96 -10.35
N TYR A 116 -4.36 8.08 -9.75
CA TYR A 116 -5.08 9.33 -9.60
C TYR A 116 -5.39 9.60 -8.12
N ARG A 117 -5.14 10.83 -7.65
CA ARG A 117 -5.48 11.23 -6.27
C ARG A 117 -6.82 11.94 -6.27
N VAL A 118 -7.72 11.50 -5.40
CA VAL A 118 -9.03 12.14 -5.19
C VAL A 118 -9.10 12.70 -3.76
N ASN A 119 -9.44 13.97 -3.65
CA ASN A 119 -9.71 14.60 -2.37
C ASN A 119 -11.18 14.40 -2.01
N LEU A 120 -11.41 13.93 -0.79
CA LEU A 120 -12.73 13.73 -0.20
C LEU A 120 -12.90 14.63 1.01
N LYS A 121 -14.07 15.20 1.16
CA LYS A 121 -14.46 15.82 2.42
C LYS A 121 -14.61 14.75 3.49
N PHE A 122 -14.49 15.15 4.75
CA PHE A 122 -14.58 14.25 5.89
C PHE A 122 -15.87 13.42 5.88
N GLU A 123 -17.02 14.06 5.61
CA GLU A 123 -18.33 13.41 5.53
C GLU A 123 -18.43 12.43 4.35
N GLU A 124 -17.88 12.81 3.18
CA GLU A 124 -17.85 11.92 2.01
C GLU A 124 -17.06 10.63 2.29
N ALA A 125 -15.99 10.72 3.07
CA ALA A 125 -15.20 9.56 3.46
C ALA A 125 -15.95 8.65 4.46
N ILE A 126 -16.80 9.23 5.30
CA ILE A 126 -17.61 8.46 6.27
C ILE A 126 -18.78 7.77 5.59
N PHE A 127 -19.54 8.50 4.77
CA PHE A 127 -20.78 7.98 4.17
C PHE A 127 -20.57 7.29 2.83
N GLY A 128 -19.39 7.44 2.23
CA GLY A 128 -19.13 7.04 0.86
C GLY A 128 -19.70 8.05 -0.13
N THR A 129 -19.23 7.99 -1.35
CA THR A 129 -19.68 8.91 -2.41
C THR A 129 -19.40 8.32 -3.78
N ASP A 130 -20.16 8.77 -4.77
CA ASP A 130 -19.90 8.48 -6.18
C ASP A 130 -19.30 9.75 -6.81
N LYS A 131 -18.08 9.64 -7.36
CA LYS A 131 -17.39 10.75 -8.00
C LYS A 131 -17.04 10.44 -9.45
N GLU A 132 -17.25 11.41 -10.33
CA GLU A 132 -16.72 11.37 -11.68
C GLU A 132 -15.30 11.94 -11.67
N ILE A 133 -14.34 11.12 -12.13
CA ILE A 133 -12.93 11.50 -12.26
C ILE A 133 -12.62 11.72 -13.72
N LYS A 134 -12.03 12.89 -14.04
CA LYS A 134 -11.56 13.23 -15.38
C LYS A 134 -10.05 13.26 -15.39
N TYR A 135 -9.45 12.50 -16.29
CA TYR A 135 -8.00 12.39 -16.43
C TYR A 135 -7.63 12.18 -17.89
N ASN A 136 -6.37 12.39 -18.21
CA ASN A 136 -5.84 12.10 -19.55
C ASN A 136 -5.12 10.75 -19.50
N ARG A 137 -5.34 9.94 -20.53
CA ARG A 137 -4.62 8.69 -20.73
C ARG A 137 -4.19 8.53 -22.17
N GLU A 138 -3.19 7.71 -22.41
CA GLU A 138 -2.90 7.20 -23.73
C GLU A 138 -3.93 6.12 -24.08
N ALA A 139 -4.71 6.40 -25.10
CA ALA A 139 -5.73 5.49 -25.62
C ALA A 139 -5.30 4.94 -26.98
N THR A 140 -5.85 3.82 -27.36
CA THR A 140 -5.69 3.30 -28.73
C THR A 140 -6.19 4.34 -29.73
N CYS A 141 -5.38 4.69 -30.70
CA CYS A 141 -5.71 5.71 -31.70
C CYS A 141 -7.00 5.33 -32.44
N HIS A 142 -7.97 6.22 -32.41
CA HIS A 142 -9.30 6.01 -33.02
C HIS A 142 -9.24 5.87 -34.55
N THR A 143 -8.22 6.44 -35.20
CA THR A 143 -8.07 6.45 -36.64
C THR A 143 -7.47 5.16 -37.18
N CYS A 144 -6.43 4.62 -36.53
CA CYS A 144 -5.71 3.44 -37.00
C CYS A 144 -5.94 2.19 -36.12
N HIS A 145 -6.72 2.30 -35.04
CA HIS A 145 -7.03 1.21 -34.12
C HIS A 145 -5.80 0.48 -33.59
N GLY A 146 -4.74 1.25 -33.28
CA GLY A 146 -3.50 0.73 -32.70
C GLY A 146 -2.45 0.26 -33.70
N SER A 147 -2.75 0.18 -34.99
CA SER A 147 -1.78 -0.28 -36.01
C SER A 147 -0.63 0.70 -36.26
N GLY A 148 -0.83 1.98 -35.99
CA GLY A 148 0.11 3.06 -36.33
C GLY A 148 0.16 3.39 -37.79
N ALA A 149 -0.43 2.58 -38.67
CA ALA A 149 -0.44 2.80 -40.13
C ALA A 149 -1.63 3.65 -40.55
N LYS A 150 -1.48 4.34 -41.69
CA LYS A 150 -2.57 5.10 -42.32
C LYS A 150 -3.72 4.16 -42.64
N PRO A 151 -4.98 4.56 -42.44
CA PRO A 151 -6.15 3.77 -42.86
C PRO A 151 -6.05 3.32 -44.31
N GLY A 152 -6.28 2.03 -44.56
CA GLY A 152 -6.13 1.40 -45.89
C GLY A 152 -4.73 0.87 -46.15
N THR A 153 -3.76 1.08 -45.28
CA THR A 153 -2.43 0.47 -45.32
C THR A 153 -2.21 -0.42 -44.11
N SER A 154 -1.27 -1.34 -44.18
CA SER A 154 -0.92 -2.24 -43.08
C SER A 154 0.58 -2.19 -42.80
N PRO A 155 0.98 -2.36 -41.54
CA PRO A 155 2.37 -2.56 -41.20
C PRO A 155 2.92 -3.78 -41.91
N ILE A 156 4.15 -3.70 -42.42
CA ILE A 156 4.85 -4.81 -43.06
C ILE A 156 5.91 -5.39 -42.12
N THR A 157 6.22 -6.68 -42.28
CA THR A 157 7.30 -7.31 -41.52
C THR A 157 8.62 -6.59 -41.81
N CYS A 158 9.34 -6.20 -40.76
CA CYS A 158 10.62 -5.51 -40.90
C CYS A 158 11.62 -6.33 -41.67
N SER A 159 12.16 -5.75 -42.73
CA SER A 159 13.11 -6.40 -43.62
C SER A 159 14.44 -6.77 -42.96
N ARG A 160 14.85 -6.02 -41.90
CA ARG A 160 16.13 -6.23 -41.23
C ARG A 160 16.09 -7.29 -40.12
N CYS A 161 15.08 -7.33 -39.30
CA CYS A 161 14.96 -8.28 -38.22
C CYS A 161 13.96 -9.41 -38.47
N HIS A 162 13.31 -9.43 -39.63
CA HIS A 162 12.33 -10.45 -40.09
C HIS A 162 11.25 -10.72 -39.03
N GLY A 163 10.79 -9.65 -38.35
CA GLY A 163 9.71 -9.72 -37.35
C GLY A 163 10.18 -9.91 -35.92
N SER A 164 11.46 -10.20 -35.68
CA SER A 164 11.95 -10.47 -34.33
C SER A 164 12.08 -9.21 -33.42
N GLY A 165 12.11 -8.01 -34.00
CA GLY A 165 12.34 -6.75 -33.31
C GLY A 165 13.76 -6.55 -32.76
N VAL A 166 14.59 -7.60 -32.81
CA VAL A 166 15.98 -7.56 -32.31
C VAL A 166 16.91 -8.12 -33.38
N ILE A 167 18.16 -7.69 -33.35
CA ILE A 167 19.23 -8.20 -34.19
C ILE A 167 20.37 -8.69 -33.31
N ASN A 168 21.03 -9.76 -33.74
CA ASN A 168 22.22 -10.26 -33.08
C ASN A 168 23.45 -9.54 -33.67
N VAL A 169 24.21 -8.90 -32.81
CA VAL A 169 25.48 -8.24 -33.16
C VAL A 169 26.61 -8.97 -32.44
N ASP A 170 27.58 -9.45 -33.23
CA ASP A 170 28.79 -10.06 -32.71
C ASP A 170 29.78 -8.95 -32.39
N THR A 171 30.12 -8.79 -31.13
CA THR A 171 31.06 -7.79 -30.62
C THR A 171 32.34 -8.49 -30.20
N GLN A 172 33.48 -8.07 -30.74
CA GLN A 172 34.77 -8.57 -30.31
C GLN A 172 35.15 -7.93 -29.02
N THR A 173 35.35 -8.75 -27.98
CA THR A 173 35.84 -8.32 -26.66
C THR A 173 37.22 -8.90 -26.39
N PRO A 174 38.00 -8.38 -25.44
CA PRO A 174 39.28 -8.93 -25.08
C PRO A 174 39.27 -10.40 -24.65
N LEU A 175 38.08 -10.91 -24.30
CA LEU A 175 37.85 -12.29 -23.85
C LEU A 175 37.25 -13.19 -24.97
N GLY A 176 37.10 -12.67 -26.22
CA GLY A 176 36.53 -13.42 -27.35
C GLY A 176 35.34 -12.74 -28.00
N MET A 177 34.73 -13.43 -28.97
CA MET A 177 33.51 -12.97 -29.66
C MET A 177 32.30 -13.17 -28.76
N MET A 178 31.60 -12.07 -28.43
CA MET A 178 30.35 -12.09 -27.64
C MET A 178 29.19 -11.72 -28.54
N ARG A 179 28.20 -12.61 -28.66
CA ARG A 179 26.96 -12.32 -29.38
C ARG A 179 25.99 -11.58 -28.43
N ARG A 180 25.61 -10.38 -28.84
CA ARG A 180 24.68 -9.52 -28.09
C ARG A 180 23.44 -9.26 -28.92
N GLN A 181 22.27 -9.38 -28.29
CA GLN A 181 21.00 -8.92 -28.87
C GLN A 181 20.85 -7.42 -28.65
N VAL A 182 20.58 -6.69 -29.74
CA VAL A 182 20.29 -5.26 -29.68
C VAL A 182 18.97 -5.00 -30.40
N THR A 183 18.26 -3.95 -29.97
CA THR A 183 17.01 -3.54 -30.63
C THR A 183 17.27 -3.20 -32.07
N CYS A 184 16.42 -3.68 -32.98
CA CYS A 184 16.51 -3.37 -34.41
C CYS A 184 16.34 -1.85 -34.61
N ASP A 185 17.28 -1.23 -35.28
CA ASP A 185 17.33 0.21 -35.55
C ASP A 185 16.31 0.66 -36.59
N VAL A 186 15.82 -0.25 -37.46
CA VAL A 186 14.82 0.05 -38.48
C VAL A 186 13.41 0.09 -37.88
N CYS A 187 13.04 -0.93 -37.14
CA CYS A 187 11.69 -1.02 -36.58
C CYS A 187 11.61 -0.62 -35.08
N HIS A 188 12.74 -0.26 -34.47
CA HIS A 188 12.84 0.14 -33.08
C HIS A 188 12.16 -0.85 -32.11
N GLY A 189 12.36 -2.14 -32.38
CA GLY A 189 11.83 -3.21 -31.51
C GLY A 189 10.43 -3.72 -31.89
N ARG A 190 9.72 -3.07 -32.80
CA ARG A 190 8.35 -3.44 -33.16
C ARG A 190 8.24 -4.71 -34.03
N GLY A 191 9.32 -5.11 -34.70
CA GLY A 191 9.30 -6.22 -35.67
C GLY A 191 8.56 -5.91 -36.99
N GLN A 192 7.88 -4.77 -37.04
CA GLN A 192 7.11 -4.28 -38.17
C GLN A 192 7.55 -2.88 -38.57
N GLU A 193 7.50 -2.59 -39.85
CA GLU A 193 7.82 -1.30 -40.45
C GLU A 193 6.54 -0.65 -40.98
N ILE A 194 6.33 0.63 -40.62
CA ILE A 194 5.19 1.41 -41.06
C ILE A 194 5.69 2.38 -42.14
N LYS A 195 5.35 2.12 -43.41
CA LYS A 195 5.73 2.99 -44.52
C LYS A 195 4.93 4.30 -44.51
N ASP A 196 3.63 4.16 -44.32
CA ASP A 196 2.69 5.28 -44.27
C ASP A 196 2.16 5.45 -42.86
N PRO A 197 2.71 6.34 -42.02
CA PRO A 197 2.26 6.54 -40.66
C PRO A 197 0.87 7.18 -40.61
N CYS A 198 0.09 6.78 -39.63
CA CYS A 198 -1.19 7.39 -39.30
C CYS A 198 -1.00 8.88 -38.96
N GLN A 199 -1.81 9.75 -39.57
CA GLN A 199 -1.70 11.20 -39.39
C GLN A 199 -2.08 11.65 -37.96
N THR A 200 -2.92 10.89 -37.26
CA THR A 200 -3.38 11.22 -35.89
C THR A 200 -2.33 10.86 -34.85
N CYS A 201 -1.78 9.67 -34.89
CA CYS A 201 -0.84 9.18 -33.88
C CYS A 201 0.63 9.18 -34.39
N HIS A 202 0.91 9.60 -35.57
CA HIS A 202 2.25 9.67 -36.17
C HIS A 202 3.04 8.35 -36.08
N GLY A 203 2.33 7.22 -36.22
CA GLY A 203 2.93 5.89 -36.21
C GLY A 203 3.01 5.23 -34.82
N THR A 204 2.62 5.89 -33.75
CA THR A 204 2.68 5.31 -32.36
C THR A 204 1.60 4.26 -32.14
N GLY A 205 0.45 4.38 -32.82
CA GLY A 205 -0.75 3.59 -32.52
C GLY A 205 -1.58 4.09 -31.35
N HIS A 206 -1.09 5.08 -30.62
CA HIS A 206 -1.72 5.62 -29.40
C HIS A 206 -1.92 7.12 -29.52
N GLU A 207 -2.92 7.65 -28.80
CA GLU A 207 -3.20 9.08 -28.74
C GLU A 207 -3.61 9.48 -27.32
N LYS A 208 -3.30 10.70 -26.93
CA LYS A 208 -3.73 11.25 -25.66
C LYS A 208 -5.19 11.62 -25.73
N GLN A 209 -6.00 11.03 -24.85
CA GLN A 209 -7.43 11.26 -24.78
C GLN A 209 -7.85 11.62 -23.37
N ALA A 210 -8.71 12.65 -23.25
CA ALA A 210 -9.41 12.91 -22.01
C ALA A 210 -10.44 11.81 -21.79
N HIS A 211 -10.41 11.20 -20.60
CA HIS A 211 -11.31 10.12 -20.22
C HIS A 211 -11.99 10.46 -18.91
N SER A 212 -13.26 10.07 -18.78
CA SER A 212 -13.98 10.21 -17.52
C SER A 212 -14.49 8.84 -17.06
N VAL A 213 -14.44 8.63 -15.75
CA VAL A 213 -14.90 7.39 -15.13
C VAL A 213 -15.62 7.68 -13.81
N HIS A 214 -16.74 7.00 -13.58
CA HIS A 214 -17.44 7.04 -12.31
C HIS A 214 -16.82 6.07 -11.33
N VAL A 215 -16.44 6.59 -10.15
CA VAL A 215 -15.80 5.84 -9.09
C VAL A 215 -16.70 5.82 -7.87
N LYS A 216 -17.13 4.63 -7.49
CA LYS A 216 -17.88 4.42 -6.26
C LYS A 216 -16.89 4.23 -5.10
N ILE A 217 -16.86 5.19 -4.20
CA ILE A 217 -16.02 5.18 -3.02
C ILE A 217 -16.83 4.65 -1.84
N PRO A 218 -16.41 3.54 -1.22
CA PRO A 218 -17.16 2.95 -0.12
C PRO A 218 -17.16 3.82 1.12
N ALA A 219 -18.20 3.67 1.96
CA ALA A 219 -18.27 4.33 3.25
C ALA A 219 -17.16 3.84 4.19
N GLY A 220 -16.62 4.75 4.99
CA GLY A 220 -15.57 4.42 5.96
C GLY A 220 -14.15 4.41 5.38
N VAL A 221 -13.95 4.91 4.16
CA VAL A 221 -12.63 4.98 3.52
C VAL A 221 -11.68 5.89 4.31
N GLU A 222 -10.40 5.56 4.29
CA GLU A 222 -9.33 6.30 4.97
C GLU A 222 -8.32 6.86 3.97
N THR A 223 -7.57 7.86 4.40
CA THR A 223 -6.48 8.41 3.59
C THR A 223 -5.44 7.35 3.26
N GLY A 224 -5.00 7.31 2.00
CA GLY A 224 -4.03 6.36 1.48
C GLY A 224 -4.64 5.07 0.95
N GLN A 225 -5.92 4.84 1.13
CA GLN A 225 -6.59 3.68 0.54
C GLN A 225 -6.77 3.86 -0.96
N GLN A 226 -6.78 2.73 -1.68
CA GLN A 226 -6.81 2.71 -3.13
C GLN A 226 -8.03 1.94 -3.63
N VAL A 227 -8.71 2.51 -4.61
CA VAL A 227 -9.77 1.85 -5.37
C VAL A 227 -9.21 1.51 -6.75
N ARG A 228 -9.16 0.23 -7.09
CA ARG A 228 -8.69 -0.24 -8.39
C ARG A 228 -9.84 -0.28 -9.39
N LEU A 229 -9.64 0.32 -10.53
CA LEU A 229 -10.54 0.30 -11.68
C LEU A 229 -9.85 -0.41 -12.85
N SER A 230 -10.26 -1.63 -13.11
CA SER A 230 -9.63 -2.47 -14.13
C SER A 230 -9.85 -1.91 -15.54
N GLY A 231 -8.77 -1.93 -16.36
CA GLY A 231 -8.81 -1.50 -17.75
C GLY A 231 -8.99 0.01 -17.95
N GLN A 232 -8.74 0.82 -16.92
CA GLN A 232 -8.87 2.28 -16.97
C GLN A 232 -7.52 3.01 -17.02
N GLY A 233 -6.40 2.26 -17.10
CA GLY A 233 -5.05 2.78 -17.29
C GLY A 233 -4.71 3.14 -18.74
N GLU A 234 -3.41 3.12 -19.07
CA GLU A 234 -2.90 3.37 -20.40
C GLU A 234 -3.23 2.22 -21.38
N ALA A 235 -3.29 2.53 -22.67
CA ALA A 235 -3.50 1.51 -23.70
C ALA A 235 -2.33 0.53 -23.76
N GLY A 236 -2.65 -0.75 -23.96
CA GLY A 236 -1.64 -1.78 -24.16
C GLY A 236 -0.98 -1.72 -25.51
N PHE A 237 0.16 -2.38 -25.63
CA PHE A 237 0.93 -2.47 -26.87
C PHE A 237 0.62 -3.78 -27.61
N ASN A 238 0.73 -3.75 -28.93
CA ASN A 238 0.53 -4.91 -29.81
C ASN A 238 -0.82 -5.63 -29.60
N GLY A 239 -1.89 -4.85 -29.37
CA GLY A 239 -3.22 -5.41 -29.08
C GLY A 239 -3.38 -5.93 -27.66
N GLY A 240 -2.48 -5.60 -26.75
CA GLY A 240 -2.61 -5.91 -25.31
C GLY A 240 -3.74 -5.14 -24.64
N PRO A 241 -4.20 -5.60 -23.47
CA PRO A 241 -5.24 -4.94 -22.71
C PRO A 241 -4.74 -3.62 -22.12
N TYR A 242 -5.69 -2.75 -21.76
CA TYR A 242 -5.39 -1.55 -20.98
C TYR A 242 -4.83 -1.91 -19.61
N GLY A 243 -4.00 -1.04 -19.05
CA GLY A 243 -3.63 -1.05 -17.64
C GLY A 243 -4.79 -0.70 -16.73
N ASP A 244 -4.55 -0.60 -15.44
CA ASP A 244 -5.55 -0.28 -14.42
C ASP A 244 -5.39 1.15 -13.92
N LEU A 245 -6.46 1.72 -13.39
CA LEU A 245 -6.42 3.00 -12.70
C LEU A 245 -6.56 2.77 -11.19
N TYR A 246 -5.58 3.21 -10.43
CA TYR A 246 -5.60 3.22 -8.96
C TYR A 246 -5.99 4.61 -8.47
N VAL A 247 -7.18 4.71 -7.91
CA VAL A 247 -7.67 5.94 -7.30
C VAL A 247 -7.27 5.97 -5.84
N VAL A 248 -6.31 6.82 -5.50
CA VAL A 248 -5.81 7.01 -4.13
C VAL A 248 -6.64 8.07 -3.43
N VAL A 249 -7.26 7.69 -2.33
CA VAL A 249 -8.11 8.57 -1.54
C VAL A 249 -7.26 9.42 -0.61
N GLN A 250 -7.54 10.72 -0.57
CA GLN A 250 -7.02 11.66 0.42
C GLN A 250 -8.21 12.34 1.10
N VAL A 251 -8.38 12.10 2.39
CA VAL A 251 -9.46 12.68 3.19
C VAL A 251 -8.99 13.99 3.81
N GLU A 252 -9.77 15.03 3.65
CA GLU A 252 -9.54 16.33 4.29
C GLU A 252 -9.80 16.22 5.79
N SER A 253 -9.02 16.93 6.60
CA SER A 253 -9.25 17.03 8.04
C SER A 253 -10.54 17.79 8.33
N SER A 254 -11.25 17.38 9.39
CA SER A 254 -12.39 18.12 9.89
C SER A 254 -11.94 19.11 10.98
N ASP A 255 -12.53 20.32 10.99
CA ASP A 255 -12.28 21.29 12.05
C ASP A 255 -12.88 20.89 13.40
N LYS A 256 -13.86 19.98 13.38
CA LYS A 256 -14.63 19.58 14.56
C LYS A 256 -14.24 18.20 15.08
N PHE A 257 -13.89 17.29 14.19
CA PHE A 257 -13.71 15.88 14.51
C PHE A 257 -12.31 15.39 14.17
N GLU A 258 -11.76 14.57 15.06
CA GLU A 258 -10.61 13.74 14.80
C GLU A 258 -11.09 12.30 14.56
N ARG A 259 -10.48 11.56 13.63
CA ARG A 259 -10.87 10.20 13.30
C ARG A 259 -9.68 9.24 13.40
N ASP A 260 -9.93 8.08 14.00
CA ASP A 260 -8.99 6.96 14.02
C ASP A 260 -9.78 5.67 13.70
N GLY A 261 -9.55 5.14 12.51
CA GLY A 261 -10.32 4.01 12.00
C GLY A 261 -11.82 4.30 11.95
N SER A 262 -12.61 3.53 12.67
CA SER A 262 -14.06 3.74 12.81
C SER A 262 -14.43 4.66 13.99
N THR A 263 -13.49 5.04 14.83
CA THR A 263 -13.71 5.86 16.01
C THR A 263 -13.59 7.34 15.67
N ILE A 264 -14.52 8.14 16.18
CA ILE A 264 -14.53 9.59 16.05
C ILE A 264 -14.32 10.23 17.42
N TYR A 265 -13.51 11.26 17.48
CA TYR A 265 -13.22 12.02 18.69
C TYR A 265 -13.72 13.46 18.52
N TYR A 266 -14.37 13.94 19.56
CA TYR A 266 -14.86 15.31 19.66
C TYR A 266 -14.44 15.93 20.99
N LYS A 267 -13.99 17.18 20.98
CA LYS A 267 -13.62 17.95 22.18
C LYS A 267 -14.75 18.88 22.53
N LEU A 268 -15.42 18.61 23.65
CA LEU A 268 -16.50 19.43 24.17
C LEU A 268 -15.96 20.44 25.18
N ASN A 269 -16.08 21.72 24.87
CA ASN A 269 -15.77 22.77 25.83
C ASN A 269 -17.00 23.06 26.71
N LEU A 270 -16.89 22.80 28.00
CA LEU A 270 -17.93 23.12 28.97
C LEU A 270 -17.52 24.31 29.82
N ASN A 271 -18.48 25.15 30.15
CA ASN A 271 -18.32 26.13 31.23
C ASN A 271 -18.17 25.40 32.56
N PHE A 272 -17.35 25.90 33.48
CA PHE A 272 -17.15 25.30 34.81
C PHE A 272 -18.46 25.16 35.59
N VAL A 273 -19.46 26.06 35.41
CA VAL A 273 -20.79 25.99 36.04
C VAL A 273 -21.56 24.77 35.53
N GLN A 274 -21.59 24.56 34.22
CA GLN A 274 -22.22 23.35 33.63
C GLN A 274 -21.53 22.07 34.12
N ALA A 275 -20.21 22.09 34.23
CA ALA A 275 -19.45 20.94 34.70
C ALA A 275 -19.70 20.67 36.23
N ALA A 276 -19.90 21.71 37.00
CA ALA A 276 -20.12 21.61 38.45
C ALA A 276 -21.56 21.17 38.81
N LEU A 277 -22.55 21.74 38.13
CA LEU A 277 -23.98 21.52 38.45
C LEU A 277 -24.59 20.41 37.60
N GLY A 278 -23.91 19.96 36.55
CA GLY A 278 -24.47 19.12 35.52
C GLY A 278 -25.28 19.94 34.50
N ASP A 279 -25.43 19.40 33.33
CA ASP A 279 -26.20 20.03 32.21
C ASP A 279 -26.60 18.99 31.19
N SER A 280 -27.51 19.35 30.28
CA SER A 280 -27.84 18.59 29.08
C SER A 280 -27.42 19.41 27.88
N VAL A 281 -26.44 18.93 27.13
CA VAL A 281 -25.85 19.68 26.01
C VAL A 281 -26.00 18.92 24.69
N GLU A 282 -26.28 19.67 23.64
CA GLU A 282 -26.37 19.13 22.30
C GLU A 282 -24.94 18.95 21.73
N ILE A 283 -24.63 17.74 21.30
CA ILE A 283 -23.31 17.35 20.79
C ILE A 283 -23.41 17.06 19.31
N PRO A 284 -22.60 17.69 18.46
CA PRO A 284 -22.52 17.34 17.06
C PRO A 284 -21.94 15.94 16.88
N THR A 285 -22.58 15.15 16.06
CA THR A 285 -22.01 13.90 15.55
C THR A 285 -22.04 13.91 14.03
N VAL A 286 -21.31 13.02 13.41
CA VAL A 286 -21.37 12.85 11.94
C VAL A 286 -22.74 12.38 11.45
N HIS A 287 -23.58 11.87 12.36
CA HIS A 287 -24.96 11.40 12.06
C HIS A 287 -26.04 12.38 12.53
N GLY A 288 -25.69 13.65 12.75
CA GLY A 288 -26.56 14.67 13.33
C GLY A 288 -26.33 14.85 14.83
N ASP A 289 -26.99 15.86 15.39
CA ASP A 289 -26.79 16.25 16.77
C ASP A 289 -27.46 15.26 17.76
N VAL A 290 -26.87 15.10 18.93
CA VAL A 290 -27.32 14.18 20.00
C VAL A 290 -27.24 14.88 21.33
N GLU A 291 -28.28 14.78 22.13
CA GLU A 291 -28.29 15.29 23.51
C GLU A 291 -27.44 14.39 24.42
N LEU A 292 -26.48 15.00 25.13
CA LEU A 292 -25.61 14.35 26.10
C LEU A 292 -25.82 14.94 27.49
N THR A 293 -26.25 14.12 28.43
CA THR A 293 -26.37 14.51 29.83
C THR A 293 -24.98 14.50 30.48
N ILE A 294 -24.58 15.61 31.02
CA ILE A 294 -23.34 15.82 31.77
C ILE A 294 -23.67 15.72 33.27
N PRO A 295 -23.17 14.71 34.01
CA PRO A 295 -23.37 14.60 35.43
C PRO A 295 -22.70 15.77 36.18
N GLU A 296 -23.23 16.12 37.35
CA GLU A 296 -22.61 17.08 38.25
C GLU A 296 -21.19 16.64 38.65
N GLY A 297 -20.30 17.62 38.84
CA GLY A 297 -18.92 17.36 39.24
C GLY A 297 -18.05 16.79 38.11
N THR A 298 -18.48 16.87 36.85
CA THR A 298 -17.71 16.38 35.69
C THR A 298 -16.39 17.13 35.56
N GLN A 299 -15.28 16.39 35.51
CA GLN A 299 -13.92 16.93 35.44
C GLN A 299 -13.42 17.02 34.00
N THR A 300 -12.48 17.94 33.76
CA THR A 300 -11.72 17.98 32.51
C THR A 300 -11.06 16.63 32.21
N GLY A 301 -11.09 16.20 30.92
CA GLY A 301 -10.55 14.91 30.48
C GLY A 301 -11.53 13.74 30.61
N LYS A 302 -12.70 13.94 31.24
CA LYS A 302 -13.75 12.91 31.25
C LYS A 302 -14.19 12.60 29.86
N ARG A 303 -14.28 11.30 29.53
CA ARG A 303 -14.76 10.81 28.24
C ARG A 303 -16.14 10.19 28.34
N PHE A 304 -17.00 10.56 27.41
CA PHE A 304 -18.30 9.94 27.18
C PHE A 304 -18.29 9.19 25.87
N ARG A 305 -18.90 8.01 25.82
CA ARG A 305 -19.00 7.17 24.63
C ARG A 305 -20.41 7.23 24.06
N LEU A 306 -20.53 7.70 22.82
CA LEU A 306 -21.75 7.67 22.04
C LEU A 306 -21.68 6.45 21.12
N ARG A 307 -22.39 5.40 21.48
CA ARG A 307 -22.38 4.12 20.75
C ARG A 307 -22.98 4.27 19.37
N GLY A 308 -22.32 3.70 18.35
CA GLY A 308 -22.78 3.69 16.98
C GLY A 308 -22.81 5.07 16.30
N LYS A 309 -22.14 6.08 16.87
CA LYS A 309 -22.03 7.44 16.30
C LYS A 309 -20.70 7.73 15.64
N GLY A 310 -19.88 6.69 15.42
CA GLY A 310 -18.62 6.76 14.69
C GLY A 310 -18.78 6.52 13.18
N ALA A 311 -17.67 6.20 12.52
CA ALA A 311 -17.61 5.84 11.11
C ALA A 311 -17.91 4.35 10.89
N PRO A 312 -18.42 3.94 9.73
CA PRO A 312 -18.53 2.55 9.36
C PRO A 312 -17.14 1.94 9.13
N SER A 313 -17.02 0.63 9.37
CA SER A 313 -15.80 -0.11 9.04
C SER A 313 -15.84 -0.61 7.61
N LEU A 314 -14.76 -0.42 6.84
CA LEU A 314 -14.63 -0.94 5.47
C LEU A 314 -14.69 -2.47 5.39
N ARG A 315 -14.26 -3.16 6.45
CA ARG A 315 -14.26 -4.63 6.51
C ARG A 315 -15.64 -5.22 6.81
N GLY A 316 -16.67 -4.37 6.89
CA GLY A 316 -18.00 -4.75 7.36
C GLY A 316 -18.05 -4.82 8.88
N GLY A 317 -19.25 -4.86 9.44
CA GLY A 317 -19.51 -4.92 10.87
C GLY A 317 -20.35 -3.74 11.37
N SER A 318 -20.32 -3.52 12.69
CA SER A 318 -21.05 -2.43 13.33
C SER A 318 -20.41 -1.07 13.07
N MET A 319 -21.20 -0.03 13.13
CA MET A 319 -20.72 1.35 13.20
C MET A 319 -19.76 1.51 14.39
N GLY A 320 -18.73 2.30 14.20
CA GLY A 320 -17.85 2.73 15.30
C GLY A 320 -18.55 3.65 16.28
N ASP A 321 -17.84 4.12 17.27
CA ASP A 321 -18.35 4.98 18.32
C ASP A 321 -17.75 6.39 18.22
N GLN A 322 -18.45 7.37 18.79
CA GLN A 322 -17.87 8.68 19.01
C GLN A 322 -17.51 8.85 20.48
N TYR A 323 -16.30 9.32 20.75
CA TYR A 323 -15.83 9.68 22.08
C TYR A 323 -15.82 11.20 22.22
N VAL A 324 -16.55 11.68 23.22
CA VAL A 324 -16.62 13.09 23.58
C VAL A 324 -15.73 13.31 24.79
N THR A 325 -14.65 14.09 24.61
CA THR A 325 -13.74 14.44 25.71
C THR A 325 -14.08 15.84 26.22
N VAL A 326 -14.42 15.93 27.48
CA VAL A 326 -14.77 17.20 28.14
C VAL A 326 -13.50 18.03 28.40
N ASN A 327 -13.58 19.29 28.05
CA ASN A 327 -12.61 20.32 28.42
C ASN A 327 -13.33 21.43 29.20
N VAL A 328 -13.10 21.52 30.51
CA VAL A 328 -13.72 22.53 31.33
C VAL A 328 -12.96 23.85 31.16
N VAL A 329 -13.67 24.86 30.71
CA VAL A 329 -13.09 26.18 30.39
C VAL A 329 -13.45 27.16 31.50
N THR A 330 -12.43 27.81 32.07
CA THR A 330 -12.61 28.91 32.99
C THR A 330 -12.96 30.19 32.23
N PRO A 331 -14.08 30.84 32.50
CA PRO A 331 -14.50 32.04 31.81
C PRO A 331 -13.53 33.19 32.06
N THR A 332 -13.27 33.95 30.98
CA THR A 332 -12.49 35.19 31.05
C THR A 332 -13.41 36.38 30.83
N GLY A 333 -12.98 37.58 31.21
CA GLY A 333 -13.76 38.78 30.98
C GLY A 333 -15.04 38.89 31.84
N LEU A 334 -15.00 38.38 33.07
CA LEU A 334 -16.14 38.40 33.99
C LEU A 334 -16.62 39.84 34.31
N ASN A 335 -17.93 40.03 34.27
CA ASN A 335 -18.55 41.26 34.78
C ASN A 335 -18.60 41.29 36.29
N ASP A 336 -18.97 42.46 36.90
CA ASP A 336 -18.90 42.61 38.35
C ASP A 336 -19.91 41.73 39.10
N LYS A 337 -21.08 41.42 38.54
CA LYS A 337 -22.05 40.49 39.11
C LYS A 337 -21.51 39.07 39.15
N GLN A 338 -20.86 38.65 38.08
CA GLN A 338 -20.20 37.32 38.02
C GLN A 338 -19.05 37.19 38.99
N LYS A 339 -18.23 38.25 39.13
CA LYS A 339 -17.16 38.30 40.13
C LYS A 339 -17.70 38.25 41.57
N ALA A 340 -18.82 38.94 41.84
CA ALA A 340 -19.50 38.88 43.16
C ALA A 340 -19.99 37.47 43.47
N ALA A 341 -20.71 36.84 42.52
CA ALA A 341 -21.21 35.48 42.69
C ALA A 341 -20.09 34.45 42.98
N LEU A 342 -18.95 34.59 42.25
CA LEU A 342 -17.79 33.72 42.48
C LEU A 342 -17.11 33.97 43.86
N LYS A 343 -17.12 35.20 44.34
CA LYS A 343 -16.65 35.51 45.71
C LYS A 343 -17.56 34.91 46.77
N ASP A 344 -18.88 34.97 46.59
CA ASP A 344 -19.87 34.36 47.47
C ASP A 344 -19.74 32.83 47.48
N PHE A 345 -19.52 32.22 46.31
CA PHE A 345 -19.22 30.79 46.20
C PHE A 345 -17.93 30.41 46.96
N ALA A 346 -16.86 31.18 46.79
CA ALA A 346 -15.59 30.95 47.49
C ALA A 346 -15.78 31.08 49.04
N ALA A 347 -16.52 32.09 49.47
CA ALA A 347 -16.83 32.29 50.90
C ALA A 347 -17.64 31.14 51.49
N ALA A 348 -18.66 30.67 50.77
CA ALA A 348 -19.47 29.50 51.20
C ALA A 348 -18.67 28.20 51.32
N GLY A 349 -17.63 28.05 50.47
CA GLY A 349 -16.72 26.89 50.49
C GLY A 349 -15.48 27.05 51.36
N ASN A 350 -15.34 28.15 52.13
CA ASN A 350 -14.14 28.50 52.88
C ASN A 350 -12.86 28.57 52.03
N ILE A 351 -12.99 28.94 50.74
CA ILE A 351 -11.88 29.07 49.81
C ILE A 351 -11.32 30.49 49.91
N THR A 352 -10.07 30.66 50.32
CA THR A 352 -9.42 31.97 50.38
C THR A 352 -8.86 32.34 49.01
N VAL A 353 -9.43 33.36 48.38
CA VAL A 353 -8.91 33.95 47.15
C VAL A 353 -8.06 35.17 47.55
N THR A 354 -6.75 35.08 47.38
CA THR A 354 -5.85 36.21 47.66
C THR A 354 -5.81 37.11 46.41
N PRO A 355 -6.32 38.35 46.49
CA PRO A 355 -6.28 39.25 45.34
C PRO A 355 -4.82 39.58 45.02
N LYS A 356 -4.51 39.61 43.76
CA LYS A 356 -3.19 40.05 43.27
C LYS A 356 -2.95 41.46 43.79
N LYS A 357 -1.90 41.68 44.61
CA LYS A 357 -1.54 43.02 45.05
C LYS A 357 -1.37 43.87 43.79
N LYS A 358 -2.21 44.93 43.67
CA LYS A 358 -2.08 45.91 42.59
C LYS A 358 -0.64 46.40 42.55
N GLY A 359 0.05 46.21 41.42
CA GLY A 359 1.40 46.73 41.25
C GLY A 359 1.44 48.26 41.42
N PHE A 360 2.59 48.78 41.70
CA PHE A 360 2.77 50.24 41.83
C PHE A 360 2.26 50.98 40.61
N PHE A 361 2.41 50.42 39.39
CA PHE A 361 1.90 51.00 38.16
C PHE A 361 0.36 50.97 38.03
N ASP A 362 -0.31 49.94 38.52
CA ASP A 362 -1.78 49.85 38.57
C ASP A 362 -2.39 50.92 39.51
N LYS A 363 -1.72 51.17 40.63
CA LYS A 363 -2.14 52.23 41.56
C LYS A 363 -1.95 53.64 41.00
N MET A 364 -0.90 53.85 40.20
CA MET A 364 -0.68 55.12 39.50
C MET A 364 -1.73 55.37 38.41
N LYS A 365 -2.12 54.29 37.71
CA LYS A 365 -3.13 54.39 36.63
C LYS A 365 -4.53 54.72 37.20
N ASP A 366 -4.92 54.07 38.31
CA ASP A 366 -6.18 54.36 39.03
C ASP A 366 -6.20 55.81 39.62
N ALA A 367 -5.03 56.37 39.96
CA ALA A 367 -4.92 57.76 40.46
C ALA A 367 -5.02 58.82 39.35
N PHE A 368 -4.69 58.45 38.12
CA PHE A 368 -4.80 59.35 36.93
C PHE A 368 -6.12 59.23 36.17
N GLU A 369 -6.89 58.13 36.34
CA GLU A 369 -8.21 57.93 35.72
C GLU A 369 -9.38 58.31 36.65
N GLY A 370 -9.12 58.89 37.81
CA GLY A 370 -10.09 59.28 38.87
C GLY A 370 -10.30 60.81 39.04
N GLU A 371 -10.12 61.59 37.95
CA GLU A 371 -10.60 63.00 37.85
C GLU A 371 -11.65 63.12 36.74
#